data_81a5404584d6833eb243c888f33384fc
#
_entry.id   81a5404584d6833eb243c888f33384fc
#
_cell.length_a   1.000
_cell.length_b   1.000
_cell.length_c   1.000
_cell.angle_alpha   90.00
_cell.angle_beta   90.00
_cell.angle_gamma   90.00
#
_symmetry.space_group_name_H-M   'P 1'
#
loop_
_entity.id
_entity.type
_entity.pdbx_description
1 polymer ?
#
loop_
_entity_poly.entity_id
_entity_poly.type
_entity_poly.pdbx_seq_one_letter_code
_entity_poly.pdbx_strand_id
1 'polypeptide(L)'
;MEPLTINNRRYRWPARPVVVICADGCDPEYLECGFRDGILPNFSKLISNGMLATAHSAMPSFTNPNNVSIITGVPPSCHGISGNYFLDAETGTEVMMDDPRWLRSETILAAFAARGARVGAISAKNKLCKLLSAGRCNPAFVCFSAECAEACTVADHGVEGIIEMVGRPQPEVYSGDLSLFVLDAGIRLLKRQRFDLLYL
;
A
#
# COMPACT_ATOMS: atom_id res chain seq x y z
N MET A 1 -4.30 23.52 -6.47
CA MET A 1 -5.39 22.96 -5.64
C MET A 1 -5.13 23.26 -4.18
N GLU A 2 -6.20 23.46 -3.41
CA GLU A 2 -6.07 23.67 -1.96
C GLU A 2 -5.60 22.40 -1.25
N PRO A 3 -4.86 22.54 -0.14
CA PRO A 3 -4.47 21.40 0.68
C PRO A 3 -5.69 20.64 1.22
N LEU A 4 -5.59 19.30 1.31
CA LEU A 4 -6.60 18.47 1.97
C LEU A 4 -6.29 18.37 3.45
N THR A 5 -7.32 18.41 4.29
CA THR A 5 -7.19 18.05 5.71
C THR A 5 -7.79 16.67 5.90
N ILE A 6 -6.96 15.72 6.30
CA ILE A 6 -7.29 14.30 6.50
C ILE A 6 -6.82 13.94 7.90
N ASN A 7 -7.72 13.43 8.76
CA ASN A 7 -7.39 13.04 10.15
C ASN A 7 -6.61 14.13 10.91
N ASN A 8 -7.05 15.40 10.81
CA ASN A 8 -6.42 16.57 11.42
C ASN A 8 -5.01 16.91 10.90
N ARG A 9 -4.60 16.36 9.77
CA ARG A 9 -3.31 16.65 9.13
C ARG A 9 -3.54 17.29 7.76
N ARG A 10 -2.71 18.26 7.40
CA ARG A 10 -2.78 18.97 6.11
C ARG A 10 -1.86 18.31 5.10
N TYR A 11 -2.41 17.92 3.97
CA TYR A 11 -1.71 17.32 2.85
C TYR A 11 -1.76 18.25 1.64
N ARG A 12 -0.61 18.53 1.06
CA ARG A 12 -0.54 19.30 -0.19
C ARG A 12 -0.86 18.38 -1.36
N TRP A 13 -1.47 18.95 -2.40
CA TRP A 13 -1.61 18.23 -3.65
C TRP A 13 -0.23 17.93 -4.23
N PRO A 14 0.04 16.69 -4.69
CA PRO A 14 1.33 16.33 -5.23
C PRO A 14 1.60 17.10 -6.53
N ALA A 15 2.69 17.86 -6.60
CA ALA A 15 3.13 18.55 -7.81
C ALA A 15 3.74 17.59 -8.85
N ARG A 16 4.18 16.43 -8.39
CA ARG A 16 4.73 15.33 -9.18
C ARG A 16 4.16 14.01 -8.67
N PRO A 17 4.15 12.93 -9.48
CA PRO A 17 3.77 11.61 -9.00
C PRO A 17 4.54 11.21 -7.74
N VAL A 18 3.80 10.73 -6.75
CA VAL A 18 4.36 10.19 -5.51
C VAL A 18 4.19 8.67 -5.55
N VAL A 19 5.29 7.95 -5.45
CA VAL A 19 5.30 6.49 -5.34
C VAL A 19 5.79 6.13 -3.94
N VAL A 20 4.97 5.40 -3.21
CA VAL A 20 5.31 4.84 -1.90
C VAL A 20 5.53 3.35 -2.08
N ILE A 21 6.68 2.85 -1.67
CA ILE A 21 7.00 1.42 -1.68
C ILE A 21 7.17 1.00 -0.23
N CYS A 22 6.30 0.10 0.24
CA CYS A 22 6.39 -0.50 1.56
C CYS A 22 6.98 -1.90 1.44
N ALA A 23 8.28 -2.03 1.68
CA ALA A 23 8.96 -3.33 1.78
C ALA A 23 8.76 -3.87 3.20
N ASP A 24 7.62 -4.52 3.45
CA ASP A 24 7.25 -5.06 4.76
C ASP A 24 8.27 -6.13 5.20
N GLY A 25 8.76 -6.02 6.43
CA GLY A 25 9.79 -6.89 6.99
C GLY A 25 11.23 -6.58 6.53
N CYS A 26 11.45 -5.49 5.79
CA CYS A 26 12.79 -5.06 5.40
C CYS A 26 13.48 -4.35 6.59
N ASP A 27 14.30 -5.09 7.31
CA ASP A 27 15.12 -4.55 8.39
C ASP A 27 16.23 -3.63 7.83
N PRO A 28 16.58 -2.53 8.53
CA PRO A 28 17.70 -1.66 8.16
C PRO A 28 19.02 -2.42 7.91
N GLU A 29 19.28 -3.50 8.63
CA GLU A 29 20.48 -4.32 8.46
C GLU A 29 20.57 -4.94 7.04
N TYR A 30 19.43 -5.29 6.42
CA TYR A 30 19.42 -5.78 5.03
C TYR A 30 19.93 -4.71 4.07
N LEU A 31 19.53 -3.45 4.28
CA LEU A 31 20.01 -2.34 3.46
C LEU A 31 21.50 -2.08 3.70
N GLU A 32 21.96 -2.10 4.95
CA GLU A 32 23.36 -1.92 5.31
C GLU A 32 24.24 -2.99 4.68
N CYS A 33 23.84 -4.25 4.78
CA CYS A 33 24.55 -5.37 4.13
C CYS A 33 24.55 -5.19 2.60
N GLY A 34 23.40 -4.86 2.01
CA GLY A 34 23.28 -4.68 0.56
C GLY A 34 24.12 -3.51 0.03
N PHE A 35 24.29 -2.43 0.80
CA PHE A 35 25.17 -1.29 0.45
C PHE A 35 26.63 -1.70 0.56
N ARG A 36 27.04 -2.38 1.65
CA ARG A 36 28.40 -2.89 1.84
C ARG A 36 28.82 -3.85 0.73
N ASP A 37 27.90 -4.72 0.33
CA ASP A 37 28.16 -5.74 -0.68
C ASP A 37 27.97 -5.21 -2.13
N GLY A 38 27.56 -3.95 -2.29
CA GLY A 38 27.41 -3.30 -3.59
C GLY A 38 26.23 -3.80 -4.44
N ILE A 39 25.31 -4.58 -3.85
CA ILE A 39 24.18 -5.19 -4.58
C ILE A 39 22.95 -4.29 -4.66
N LEU A 40 22.99 -3.11 -4.03
CA LEU A 40 21.90 -2.12 -4.04
C LEU A 40 22.27 -0.80 -4.74
N PRO A 41 22.78 -0.81 -6.00
CA PRO A 41 23.31 0.42 -6.63
C PRO A 41 22.22 1.48 -6.85
N ASN A 42 20.98 1.08 -7.13
CA ASN A 42 19.88 2.02 -7.32
C ASN A 42 19.42 2.65 -6.00
N PHE A 43 19.40 1.91 -4.89
CA PHE A 43 19.12 2.46 -3.56
C PHE A 43 20.21 3.44 -3.12
N SER A 44 21.47 3.10 -3.35
CA SER A 44 22.61 4.02 -3.08
C SER A 44 22.44 5.33 -3.84
N LYS A 45 22.01 5.28 -5.10
CA LYS A 45 21.73 6.46 -5.91
C LYS A 45 20.51 7.26 -5.41
N LEU A 46 19.45 6.57 -4.94
CA LEU A 46 18.29 7.24 -4.34
C LEU A 46 18.68 7.98 -3.06
N ILE A 47 19.48 7.36 -2.19
CA ILE A 47 19.92 7.95 -0.93
C ILE A 47 20.84 9.15 -1.19
N SER A 48 21.74 9.08 -2.15
CA SER A 48 22.64 10.20 -2.49
C SER A 48 21.90 11.44 -3.03
N ASN A 49 20.71 11.26 -3.60
CA ASN A 49 19.86 12.34 -4.09
C ASN A 49 18.66 12.66 -3.17
N GLY A 50 18.52 11.94 -2.08
CA GLY A 50 17.43 12.06 -1.13
C GLY A 50 17.91 12.00 0.31
N MET A 51 17.25 11.16 1.11
CA MET A 51 17.63 10.92 2.50
C MET A 51 17.33 9.48 2.92
N LEU A 52 18.08 8.97 3.88
CA LEU A 52 17.80 7.76 4.63
C LEU A 52 17.63 8.12 6.12
N ALA A 53 16.58 7.66 6.74
CA ALA A 53 16.31 7.87 8.16
C ALA A 53 15.63 6.65 8.77
N THR A 54 15.98 6.36 10.02
CA THR A 54 15.30 5.34 10.82
C THR A 54 14.06 5.94 11.49
N ALA A 55 12.96 5.20 11.49
CA ALA A 55 11.73 5.57 12.18
C ALA A 55 11.20 4.37 12.98
N HIS A 56 10.45 4.65 14.03
CA HIS A 56 9.74 3.61 14.78
C HIS A 56 8.45 3.22 14.06
N SER A 57 8.21 1.90 13.99
CA SER A 57 6.91 1.37 13.55
C SER A 57 5.81 1.64 14.58
N ALA A 58 4.56 1.48 14.18
CA ALA A 58 3.45 1.43 15.12
C ALA A 58 3.56 0.18 16.01
N MET A 59 3.09 0.29 17.25
CA MET A 59 3.02 -0.85 18.17
C MET A 59 1.58 -1.37 18.25
N PRO A 60 1.36 -2.68 18.04
CA PRO A 60 2.33 -3.71 17.65
C PRO A 60 2.79 -3.55 16.19
N SER A 61 4.02 -4.01 15.91
CA SER A 61 4.67 -3.90 14.59
C SER A 61 4.19 -4.96 13.59
N PHE A 62 2.88 -5.14 13.46
CA PHE A 62 2.27 -6.04 12.49
C PHE A 62 1.97 -5.35 11.16
N THR A 63 1.81 -6.13 10.10
CA THR A 63 1.54 -5.66 8.74
C THR A 63 0.35 -4.70 8.67
N ASN A 64 -0.83 -5.10 9.15
CA ASN A 64 -2.04 -4.29 9.03
C ASN A 64 -1.94 -2.97 9.80
N PRO A 65 -1.59 -2.92 11.10
CA PRO A 65 -1.46 -1.66 11.84
C PRO A 65 -0.49 -0.68 11.19
N ASN A 66 0.65 -1.16 10.71
CA ASN A 66 1.68 -0.29 10.14
C ASN A 66 1.29 0.25 8.76
N ASN A 67 0.82 -0.61 7.85
CA ASN A 67 0.35 -0.15 6.54
C ASN A 67 -0.82 0.83 6.67
N VAL A 68 -1.78 0.55 7.58
CA VAL A 68 -2.90 1.45 7.83
C VAL A 68 -2.43 2.77 8.46
N SER A 69 -1.44 2.75 9.35
CA SER A 69 -0.84 3.99 9.87
C SER A 69 -0.21 4.83 8.78
N ILE A 70 0.46 4.21 7.79
CA ILE A 70 1.04 4.90 6.64
C ILE A 70 -0.05 5.57 5.80
N ILE A 71 -1.10 4.83 5.42
CA ILE A 71 -2.13 5.34 4.52
C ILE A 71 -3.17 6.24 5.18
N THR A 72 -3.24 6.31 6.51
CA THR A 72 -4.12 7.22 7.25
C THR A 72 -3.37 8.40 7.86
N GLY A 73 -2.05 8.28 8.04
CA GLY A 73 -1.21 9.28 8.70
C GLY A 73 -1.44 9.40 10.21
N VAL A 74 -2.13 8.43 10.84
CA VAL A 74 -2.44 8.41 12.28
C VAL A 74 -2.14 7.04 12.89
N PRO A 75 -1.92 6.95 14.22
CA PRO A 75 -1.58 5.69 14.88
C PRO A 75 -2.78 4.74 15.06
N PRO A 76 -2.55 3.46 15.42
CA PRO A 76 -3.59 2.47 15.68
C PRO A 76 -4.69 2.91 16.65
N SER A 77 -4.36 3.69 17.66
CA SER A 77 -5.32 4.27 18.60
C SER A 77 -6.38 5.17 17.94
N CYS A 78 -6.04 5.78 16.80
CA CYS A 78 -6.96 6.60 16.02
C CYS A 78 -7.66 5.79 14.94
N HIS A 79 -6.90 5.04 14.11
CA HIS A 79 -7.49 4.36 12.98
C HIS A 79 -8.15 3.01 13.31
N GLY A 80 -7.95 2.46 14.50
CA GLY A 80 -8.68 1.31 15.02
C GLY A 80 -8.11 -0.06 14.65
N ILE A 81 -7.24 -0.16 13.65
CA ILE A 81 -6.60 -1.42 13.27
C ILE A 81 -5.39 -1.64 14.17
N SER A 82 -5.56 -2.46 15.22
CA SER A 82 -4.58 -2.64 16.29
C SER A 82 -3.79 -3.95 16.19
N GLY A 83 -4.11 -4.80 15.23
CA GLY A 83 -3.45 -6.10 15.05
C GLY A 83 -3.87 -6.74 13.73
N ASN A 84 -3.45 -7.99 13.53
CA ASN A 84 -3.98 -8.82 12.44
C ASN A 84 -5.27 -9.52 12.85
N TYR A 85 -5.47 -9.72 14.17
CA TYR A 85 -6.65 -10.32 14.78
C TYR A 85 -7.03 -9.59 16.08
N PHE A 86 -8.29 -9.73 16.47
CA PHE A 86 -8.77 -9.35 17.79
C PHE A 86 -9.75 -10.41 18.31
N LEU A 87 -9.90 -10.49 19.62
CA LEU A 87 -10.94 -11.31 20.23
C LEU A 87 -12.22 -10.48 20.29
N ASP A 88 -13.26 -10.93 19.62
CA ASP A 88 -14.58 -10.33 19.73
C ASP A 88 -15.20 -10.75 21.07
N ALA A 89 -15.42 -9.77 21.95
CA ALA A 89 -15.93 -10.00 23.28
C ALA A 89 -17.40 -10.47 23.30
N GLU A 90 -18.18 -10.19 22.26
CA GLU A 90 -19.59 -10.59 22.18
C GLU A 90 -19.72 -12.06 21.75
N THR A 91 -18.89 -12.49 20.80
CA THR A 91 -18.96 -13.85 20.24
C THR A 91 -17.94 -14.80 20.87
N GLY A 92 -16.92 -14.27 21.55
CA GLY A 92 -15.79 -15.03 22.10
C GLY A 92 -14.90 -15.65 21.00
N THR A 93 -14.97 -15.16 19.75
CA THR A 93 -14.20 -15.69 18.62
C THR A 93 -13.08 -14.76 18.21
N GLU A 94 -12.02 -15.32 17.64
CA GLU A 94 -10.96 -14.54 17.00
C GLU A 94 -11.44 -14.04 15.63
N VAL A 95 -11.34 -12.73 15.42
CA VAL A 95 -11.74 -12.07 14.18
C VAL A 95 -10.52 -11.44 13.50
N MET A 96 -10.37 -11.68 12.21
CA MET A 96 -9.29 -11.06 11.41
C MET A 96 -9.60 -9.58 11.16
N MET A 97 -8.62 -8.70 11.40
CA MET A 97 -8.74 -7.26 11.19
C MET A 97 -8.36 -6.88 9.75
N ASP A 98 -9.05 -7.45 8.76
CA ASP A 98 -8.86 -7.15 7.34
C ASP A 98 -10.09 -6.50 6.67
N ASP A 99 -11.17 -6.30 7.43
CA ASP A 99 -12.40 -5.67 6.94
C ASP A 99 -12.33 -4.14 7.16
N PRO A 100 -12.56 -3.33 6.11
CA PRO A 100 -12.62 -1.86 6.20
C PRO A 100 -13.61 -1.31 7.24
N ARG A 101 -14.63 -2.06 7.65
CA ARG A 101 -15.59 -1.66 8.69
C ARG A 101 -14.95 -1.35 10.04
N TRP A 102 -13.77 -1.92 10.31
CA TRP A 102 -13.00 -1.67 11.54
C TRP A 102 -12.17 -0.40 11.49
N LEU A 103 -12.01 0.17 10.28
CA LEU A 103 -11.24 1.39 10.08
C LEU A 103 -12.04 2.62 10.52
N ARG A 104 -11.49 3.36 11.47
CA ARG A 104 -12.12 4.55 12.07
C ARG A 104 -11.64 5.87 11.49
N SER A 105 -10.68 5.82 10.58
CA SER A 105 -10.04 6.99 9.98
C SER A 105 -10.09 6.93 8.46
N GLU A 106 -10.20 8.08 7.84
CA GLU A 106 -10.14 8.21 6.38
C GLU A 106 -8.74 7.88 5.87
N THR A 107 -8.65 7.21 4.71
CA THR A 107 -7.37 6.96 4.07
C THR A 107 -6.96 8.13 3.18
N ILE A 108 -5.66 8.44 3.15
CA ILE A 108 -5.08 9.44 2.24
C ILE A 108 -5.40 9.06 0.79
N LEU A 109 -5.37 7.76 0.48
CA LEU A 109 -5.66 7.23 -0.86
C LEU A 109 -7.09 7.59 -1.31
N ALA A 110 -8.08 7.28 -0.47
CA ALA A 110 -9.49 7.56 -0.76
C ALA A 110 -9.78 9.08 -0.81
N ALA A 111 -9.23 9.85 0.13
CA ALA A 111 -9.41 11.30 0.19
C ALA A 111 -8.88 12.02 -1.07
N PHE A 112 -7.70 11.62 -1.55
CA PHE A 112 -7.16 12.18 -2.80
C PHE A 112 -7.96 11.71 -4.02
N ALA A 113 -8.35 10.42 -4.07
CA ALA A 113 -9.18 9.89 -5.16
C ALA A 113 -10.54 10.60 -5.25
N ALA A 114 -11.19 10.88 -4.11
CA ALA A 114 -12.46 11.62 -4.04
C ALA A 114 -12.35 13.06 -4.57
N ARG A 115 -11.13 13.63 -4.56
CA ARG A 115 -10.84 14.95 -5.13
C ARG A 115 -10.31 14.92 -6.56
N GLY A 116 -10.38 13.76 -7.22
CA GLY A 116 -10.02 13.57 -8.62
C GLY A 116 -8.55 13.22 -8.87
N ALA A 117 -7.78 12.87 -7.84
CA ALA A 117 -6.45 12.29 -8.05
C ALA A 117 -6.56 10.90 -8.66
N ARG A 118 -5.63 10.56 -9.52
CA ARG A 118 -5.43 9.20 -10.00
C ARG A 118 -4.59 8.44 -8.98
N VAL A 119 -5.24 7.53 -8.28
CA VAL A 119 -4.64 6.77 -7.16
C VAL A 119 -4.52 5.31 -7.55
N GLY A 120 -3.38 4.71 -7.21
CA GLY A 120 -3.16 3.28 -7.32
C GLY A 120 -2.67 2.70 -6.00
N ALA A 121 -3.11 1.49 -5.66
CA ALA A 121 -2.58 0.69 -4.56
C ALA A 121 -2.48 -0.77 -5.00
N ILE A 122 -1.31 -1.36 -4.87
CA ILE A 122 -1.07 -2.76 -5.19
C ILE A 122 -0.43 -3.41 -3.97
N SER A 123 -0.99 -4.49 -3.50
CA SER A 123 -0.41 -5.26 -2.41
C SER A 123 -0.05 -6.67 -2.85
N ALA A 124 0.84 -7.31 -2.12
CA ALA A 124 1.13 -8.72 -2.31
C ALA A 124 -0.11 -9.57 -1.98
N LYS A 125 -0.74 -9.32 -0.83
CA LYS A 125 -1.83 -10.14 -0.28
C LYS A 125 -3.17 -9.41 -0.28
N ASN A 126 -4.23 -10.18 -0.54
CA ASN A 126 -5.60 -9.66 -0.62
C ASN A 126 -6.11 -9.07 0.71
N LYS A 127 -5.68 -9.61 1.85
CA LYS A 127 -6.05 -9.08 3.18
C LYS A 127 -5.72 -7.60 3.33
N LEU A 128 -4.49 -7.21 2.96
CA LEU A 128 -4.08 -5.81 3.01
C LEU A 128 -4.79 -4.99 1.92
N CYS A 129 -5.01 -5.56 0.74
CA CYS A 129 -5.71 -4.89 -0.36
C CYS A 129 -7.09 -4.36 0.06
N LYS A 130 -7.85 -5.14 0.86
CA LYS A 130 -9.15 -4.70 1.39
C LYS A 130 -9.04 -3.42 2.22
N LEU A 131 -8.02 -3.31 3.08
CA LEU A 131 -7.79 -2.12 3.89
C LEU A 131 -7.28 -0.94 3.04
N LEU A 132 -6.42 -1.19 2.05
CA LEU A 132 -5.93 -0.16 1.13
C LEU A 132 -7.05 0.42 0.27
N SER A 133 -8.04 -0.39 -0.09
CA SER A 133 -9.22 0.04 -0.88
C SER A 133 -10.31 0.72 -0.05
N ALA A 134 -10.14 0.82 1.26
CA ALA A 134 -11.13 1.45 2.13
C ALA A 134 -11.48 2.87 1.66
N GLY A 135 -12.78 3.12 1.47
CA GLY A 135 -13.28 4.39 0.95
C GLY A 135 -13.11 4.60 -0.55
N ARG A 136 -12.73 3.57 -1.31
CA ARG A 136 -12.70 3.62 -2.78
C ARG A 136 -14.11 3.92 -3.31
N CYS A 137 -14.25 5.03 -4.00
CA CYS A 137 -15.55 5.55 -4.46
C CYS A 137 -15.69 5.62 -5.99
N ASN A 138 -14.61 5.39 -6.72
CA ASN A 138 -14.64 5.47 -8.19
C ASN A 138 -13.59 4.54 -8.83
N PRO A 139 -13.77 4.13 -10.11
CA PRO A 139 -12.85 3.26 -10.84
C PRO A 139 -11.46 3.88 -11.11
N ALA A 140 -11.32 5.21 -11.00
CA ALA A 140 -10.01 5.87 -11.16
C ALA A 140 -9.04 5.56 -10.01
N PHE A 141 -9.56 5.05 -8.91
CA PHE A 141 -8.76 4.46 -7.85
C PHE A 141 -8.52 2.97 -8.16
N VAL A 142 -7.38 2.64 -8.71
CA VAL A 142 -6.94 1.27 -8.99
C VAL A 142 -6.47 0.62 -7.69
N CYS A 143 -7.08 -0.51 -7.29
CA CYS A 143 -6.61 -1.26 -6.12
C CYS A 143 -6.78 -2.76 -6.32
N PHE A 144 -5.68 -3.51 -6.23
CA PHE A 144 -5.71 -4.97 -6.34
C PHE A 144 -4.53 -5.61 -5.59
N SER A 145 -4.56 -6.94 -5.47
CA SER A 145 -3.46 -7.74 -4.93
C SER A 145 -2.87 -8.67 -5.98
N ALA A 146 -1.57 -8.95 -5.87
CA ALA A 146 -0.90 -9.95 -6.70
C ALA A 146 -1.47 -11.35 -6.46
N GLU A 147 -1.91 -11.65 -5.24
CA GLU A 147 -2.56 -12.90 -4.84
C GLU A 147 -3.84 -13.19 -5.64
N CYS A 148 -4.56 -12.16 -6.09
CA CYS A 148 -5.84 -12.28 -6.81
C CYS A 148 -5.80 -11.57 -8.17
N ALA A 149 -4.64 -11.46 -8.79
CA ALA A 149 -4.45 -10.68 -10.02
C ALA A 149 -5.30 -11.19 -11.21
N GLU A 150 -5.53 -12.49 -11.32
CA GLU A 150 -6.37 -13.12 -12.36
C GLU A 150 -7.85 -12.72 -12.25
N ALA A 151 -8.33 -12.46 -11.03
CA ALA A 151 -9.72 -12.13 -10.75
C ALA A 151 -10.04 -10.63 -10.85
N CYS A 152 -9.07 -9.79 -11.26
CA CYS A 152 -9.26 -8.35 -11.30
C CYS A 152 -10.24 -7.93 -12.39
N THR A 153 -11.18 -7.05 -12.00
CA THR A 153 -12.16 -6.44 -12.90
C THR A 153 -12.04 -4.90 -12.83
N VAL A 154 -12.45 -4.23 -13.88
CA VAL A 154 -12.52 -2.76 -13.88
C VAL A 154 -13.51 -2.26 -12.80
N ALA A 155 -14.62 -2.94 -12.62
CA ALA A 155 -15.65 -2.56 -11.64
C ALA A 155 -15.10 -2.57 -10.21
N ASP A 156 -14.48 -3.69 -9.79
CA ASP A 156 -14.06 -3.91 -8.42
C ASP A 156 -12.66 -3.35 -8.13
N HIS A 157 -11.79 -3.33 -9.15
CA HIS A 157 -10.36 -3.01 -8.95
C HIS A 157 -9.88 -1.78 -9.73
N GLY A 158 -10.68 -1.26 -10.66
CA GLY A 158 -10.30 -0.15 -11.55
C GLY A 158 -9.37 -0.58 -12.69
N VAL A 159 -9.11 -1.86 -12.82
CA VAL A 159 -8.20 -2.44 -13.83
C VAL A 159 -8.55 -3.90 -14.05
N GLU A 160 -8.26 -4.41 -15.26
CA GLU A 160 -8.39 -5.81 -15.64
C GLU A 160 -7.20 -6.23 -16.52
N GLY A 161 -7.09 -7.53 -16.83
CA GLY A 161 -6.02 -8.07 -17.68
C GLY A 161 -4.63 -7.90 -17.06
N ILE A 162 -4.52 -8.07 -15.75
CA ILE A 162 -3.26 -7.84 -15.02
C ILE A 162 -2.19 -8.83 -15.43
N ILE A 163 -2.55 -10.10 -15.64
CA ILE A 163 -1.62 -11.16 -16.01
C ILE A 163 -0.98 -10.84 -17.37
N GLU A 164 -1.80 -10.49 -18.36
CA GLU A 164 -1.32 -10.10 -19.70
C GLU A 164 -0.51 -8.81 -19.64
N MET A 165 -0.92 -7.86 -18.81
CA MET A 165 -0.21 -6.60 -18.63
C MET A 165 1.19 -6.80 -18.06
N VAL A 166 1.32 -7.63 -17.05
CA VAL A 166 2.59 -7.93 -16.38
C VAL A 166 3.44 -8.87 -17.24
N GLY A 167 2.80 -9.80 -17.98
CA GLY A 167 3.45 -10.81 -18.81
C GLY A 167 4.05 -11.95 -17.98
N ARG A 168 3.47 -12.21 -16.82
CA ARG A 168 3.84 -13.30 -15.90
C ARG A 168 2.58 -13.93 -15.31
N PRO A 169 2.57 -15.25 -15.04
CA PRO A 169 1.46 -15.89 -14.34
C PRO A 169 1.30 -15.32 -12.92
N GLN A 170 0.12 -15.49 -12.36
CA GLN A 170 -0.12 -15.16 -10.95
C GLN A 170 0.83 -15.98 -10.06
N PRO A 171 1.57 -15.31 -9.15
CA PRO A 171 2.53 -15.99 -8.31
C PRO A 171 1.85 -16.80 -7.20
N GLU A 172 2.57 -17.80 -6.70
CA GLU A 172 2.15 -18.50 -5.49
C GLU A 172 2.23 -17.57 -4.26
N VAL A 173 1.25 -17.72 -3.38
CA VAL A 173 1.23 -17.03 -2.08
C VAL A 173 2.44 -17.48 -1.26
N TYR A 174 3.11 -16.56 -0.58
CA TYR A 174 4.35 -16.77 0.19
C TYR A 174 5.62 -17.04 -0.65
N SER A 175 5.59 -16.77 -1.95
CA SER A 175 6.79 -16.76 -2.79
C SER A 175 7.43 -15.38 -2.86
N GLY A 176 8.74 -15.31 -3.13
CA GLY A 176 9.42 -14.04 -3.44
C GLY A 176 8.88 -13.38 -4.72
N ASP A 177 8.35 -14.18 -5.64
CA ASP A 177 7.75 -13.72 -6.89
C ASP A 177 6.50 -12.86 -6.67
N LEU A 178 5.80 -13.05 -5.53
CA LEU A 178 4.62 -12.24 -5.19
C LEU A 178 4.99 -10.75 -5.07
N SER A 179 6.08 -10.43 -4.38
CA SER A 179 6.59 -9.05 -4.24
C SER A 179 7.13 -8.51 -5.55
N LEU A 180 7.84 -9.33 -6.33
CA LEU A 180 8.31 -8.93 -7.66
C LEU A 180 7.15 -8.64 -8.60
N PHE A 181 6.06 -9.40 -8.54
CA PHE A 181 4.86 -9.15 -9.33
C PHE A 181 4.23 -7.79 -9.01
N VAL A 182 4.16 -7.41 -7.72
CA VAL A 182 3.67 -6.09 -7.29
C VAL A 182 4.48 -4.96 -7.94
N LEU A 183 5.82 -5.06 -7.90
CA LEU A 183 6.71 -4.06 -8.50
C LEU A 183 6.58 -4.01 -10.02
N ASP A 184 6.54 -5.17 -10.70
CA ASP A 184 6.35 -5.26 -12.15
C ASP A 184 5.00 -4.65 -12.56
N ALA A 185 3.92 -4.97 -11.84
CA ALA A 185 2.60 -4.40 -12.07
C ALA A 185 2.61 -2.88 -11.88
N GLY A 186 3.24 -2.38 -10.82
CA GLY A 186 3.42 -0.95 -10.57
C GLY A 186 4.14 -0.24 -11.73
N ILE A 187 5.24 -0.82 -12.21
CA ILE A 187 6.00 -0.30 -13.37
C ILE A 187 5.14 -0.28 -14.64
N ARG A 188 4.39 -1.36 -14.91
CA ARG A 188 3.52 -1.45 -16.08
C ARG A 188 2.39 -0.43 -16.04
N LEU A 189 1.77 -0.25 -14.87
CA LEU A 189 0.74 0.75 -14.69
C LEU A 189 1.27 2.17 -14.86
N LEU A 190 2.42 2.52 -14.29
CA LEU A 190 3.07 3.82 -14.46
C LEU A 190 3.42 4.13 -15.93
N LYS A 191 3.68 3.11 -16.76
CA LYS A 191 3.90 3.26 -18.19
C LYS A 191 2.60 3.45 -19.00
N ARG A 192 1.48 2.90 -18.50
CA ARG A 192 0.18 2.96 -19.19
C ARG A 192 -0.60 4.22 -18.87
N GLN A 193 -0.50 4.71 -17.63
CA GLN A 193 -1.24 5.88 -17.20
C GLN A 193 -0.47 6.65 -16.13
N ARG A 194 -0.79 7.93 -16.01
CA ARG A 194 -0.24 8.77 -14.97
C ARG A 194 -1.00 8.53 -13.66
N PHE A 195 -0.27 8.31 -12.58
CA PHE A 195 -0.79 8.37 -11.22
C PHE A 195 -0.29 9.65 -10.53
N ASP A 196 -1.12 10.21 -9.66
CA ASP A 196 -0.71 11.25 -8.73
C ASP A 196 -0.15 10.63 -7.46
N LEU A 197 -0.71 9.48 -7.05
CA LEU A 197 -0.29 8.72 -5.88
C LEU A 197 -0.35 7.21 -6.18
N LEU A 198 0.74 6.50 -5.96
CA LEU A 198 0.82 5.05 -6.12
C LEU A 198 1.45 4.43 -4.86
N TYR A 199 0.79 3.44 -4.27
CA TYR A 199 1.24 2.64 -3.13
C TYR A 199 1.51 1.20 -3.58
N LEU A 200 2.70 0.66 -3.22
CA LEU A 200 3.15 -0.69 -3.58
C LEU A 200 3.62 -1.44 -2.32
#